data_cafd30134b71b2349be1d12987822fb7
#
_entry.id   cafd30134b71b2349be1d12987822fb7
#
_cell.length_a   1.000
_cell.length_b   1.000
_cell.length_c   1.000
_cell.angle_alpha   90.00
_cell.angle_beta   90.00
_cell.angle_gamma   90.00
#
_symmetry.space_group_name_H-M   'P 1'
#
loop_
_entity.id
_entity.type
_entity.pdbx_description
1 polymer ?
#
loop_
_entity_poly.entity_id
_entity_poly.type
_entity_poly.pdbx_seq_one_letter_code
_entity_poly.pdbx_strand_id
1 'polypeptide(L)'
;IDYETERELGIDYETLAVKVADKVLEMEKCPYDAQVNLVLTDNEEIERVNTEFRDIARPTDVLSFPMIPFETPAGYDIVEEDESYFDLDTDELLLGDIMISVDKVFTQAEEYGHSVTREFCFLVAHSMLHLLGYDHMTPGEAAVMEAKQAKALEELGITR
;
A
#
# COMPACT_ATOMS: atom_id res chain seq x y z
N ILE A 1 2.31 12.12 -2.97
CA ILE A 1 1.01 11.83 -2.33
C ILE A 1 -0.01 12.88 -2.78
N ASP A 2 -1.13 12.40 -3.32
CA ASP A 2 -2.25 13.26 -3.72
C ASP A 2 -3.40 13.08 -2.73
N TYR A 3 -3.86 14.17 -2.13
CA TYR A 3 -4.99 14.16 -1.20
C TYR A 3 -6.23 14.73 -1.92
N GLU A 4 -7.16 13.86 -2.25
CA GLU A 4 -8.32 14.18 -3.10
C GLU A 4 -9.67 14.08 -2.38
N THR A 5 -9.71 14.41 -1.10
CA THR A 5 -10.96 14.50 -0.34
C THR A 5 -10.88 15.67 0.63
N GLU A 6 -12.03 16.22 0.99
CA GLU A 6 -12.12 17.31 1.98
C GLU A 6 -12.01 16.78 3.41
N ARG A 7 -12.24 15.49 3.62
CA ARG A 7 -12.17 14.87 4.94
C ARG A 7 -10.72 14.68 5.36
N GLU A 8 -10.32 15.32 6.45
CA GLU A 8 -8.96 15.24 6.97
C GLU A 8 -8.74 14.00 7.85
N LEU A 9 -7.61 13.32 7.67
CA LEU A 9 -7.22 12.19 8.51
C LEU A 9 -6.86 12.62 9.94
N GLY A 10 -6.36 13.83 10.09
CA GLY A 10 -5.95 14.34 11.40
C GLY A 10 -4.65 13.74 11.93
N ILE A 11 -3.85 13.15 11.06
CA ILE A 11 -2.55 12.56 11.37
C ILE A 11 -1.51 13.05 10.35
N ASP A 12 -0.24 12.89 10.66
CA ASP A 12 0.84 13.21 9.73
C ASP A 12 1.01 12.05 8.72
N TYR A 13 0.07 11.96 7.80
CA TYR A 13 0.01 10.87 6.83
C TYR A 13 1.24 10.81 5.90
N GLU A 14 1.82 11.95 5.56
CA GLU A 14 3.00 12.00 4.68
C GLU A 14 4.19 11.30 5.33
N THR A 15 4.53 11.68 6.54
CA THR A 15 5.63 11.07 7.29
C THR A 15 5.36 9.59 7.56
N LEU A 16 4.13 9.26 7.98
CA LEU A 16 3.75 7.89 8.29
C LEU A 16 3.81 6.98 7.05
N ALA A 17 3.30 7.45 5.91
CA ALA A 17 3.34 6.67 4.67
C ALA A 17 4.76 6.37 4.24
N VAL A 18 5.65 7.36 4.30
CA VAL A 18 7.07 7.18 3.95
C VAL A 18 7.73 6.18 4.89
N LYS A 19 7.52 6.32 6.20
CA LYS A 19 8.09 5.39 7.19
C LYS A 19 7.65 3.95 6.97
N VAL A 20 6.37 3.74 6.71
CA VAL A 20 5.83 2.39 6.49
C VAL A 20 6.37 1.81 5.18
N ALA A 21 6.34 2.60 4.11
CA ALA A 21 6.85 2.16 2.82
C ALA A 21 8.33 1.78 2.90
N ASP A 22 9.14 2.63 3.52
CA ASP A 22 10.57 2.35 3.70
C ASP A 22 10.81 1.10 4.55
N LYS A 23 10.01 0.91 5.60
CA LYS A 23 10.13 -0.27 6.46
C LYS A 23 9.81 -1.55 5.68
N VAL A 24 8.76 -1.56 4.89
CA VAL A 24 8.41 -2.72 4.07
C VAL A 24 9.52 -3.02 3.06
N LEU A 25 10.04 -2.00 2.38
CA LEU A 25 11.13 -2.17 1.42
C LEU A 25 12.39 -2.73 2.09
N GLU A 26 12.71 -2.24 3.28
CA GLU A 26 13.86 -2.73 4.08
C GLU A 26 13.67 -4.20 4.45
N MET A 27 12.50 -4.55 4.99
CA MET A 27 12.17 -5.92 5.38
C MET A 27 12.20 -6.90 4.21
N GLU A 28 11.78 -6.45 3.03
CA GLU A 28 11.77 -7.25 1.82
C GLU A 28 13.06 -7.14 1.01
N LYS A 29 14.08 -6.48 1.58
CA LYS A 29 15.43 -6.40 1.01
C LYS A 29 15.47 -5.82 -0.41
N CYS A 30 14.65 -4.81 -0.66
CA CYS A 30 14.67 -4.12 -1.95
C CYS A 30 16.00 -3.40 -2.14
N PRO A 31 16.77 -3.71 -3.20
CA PRO A 31 18.08 -3.12 -3.42
C PRO A 31 18.04 -1.76 -4.10
N TYR A 32 16.85 -1.24 -4.37
CA TYR A 32 16.65 0.00 -5.12
C TYR A 32 15.88 1.02 -4.32
N ASP A 33 16.11 2.30 -4.62
CA ASP A 33 15.18 3.35 -4.21
C ASP A 33 13.92 3.18 -5.05
N ALA A 34 12.75 3.35 -4.44
CA ALA A 34 11.48 3.08 -5.09
C ALA A 34 10.58 4.31 -5.11
N GLN A 35 9.70 4.35 -6.09
CA GLN A 35 8.70 5.39 -6.25
C GLN A 35 7.31 4.74 -6.22
N VAL A 36 6.42 5.29 -5.39
CA VAL A 36 5.03 4.86 -5.25
C VAL A 36 4.15 6.10 -5.26
N ASN A 37 3.07 6.07 -6.02
CA ASN A 37 2.07 7.13 -6.00
C ASN A 37 0.95 6.74 -5.06
N LEU A 38 0.69 7.56 -4.04
CA LEU A 38 -0.39 7.33 -3.07
C LEU A 38 -1.48 8.38 -3.23
N VAL A 39 -2.70 7.93 -3.47
CA VAL A 39 -3.88 8.78 -3.56
C VAL A 39 -4.79 8.52 -2.37
N LEU A 40 -5.11 9.57 -1.62
CA LEU A 40 -6.05 9.52 -0.50
C LEU A 40 -7.35 10.15 -0.96
N THR A 41 -8.43 9.38 -0.96
CA THR A 41 -9.71 9.80 -1.53
C THR A 41 -10.88 9.37 -0.64
N ASP A 42 -12.11 9.48 -1.15
CA ASP A 42 -13.32 9.12 -0.43
C ASP A 42 -13.96 7.83 -0.99
N ASN A 43 -15.01 7.37 -0.33
CA ASN A 43 -15.73 6.17 -0.74
C ASN A 43 -16.32 6.27 -2.14
N GLU A 44 -16.83 7.44 -2.50
CA GLU A 44 -17.47 7.65 -3.81
C GLU A 44 -16.46 7.46 -4.94
N GLU A 45 -15.30 8.09 -4.84
CA GLU A 45 -14.27 8.01 -5.87
C GLU A 45 -13.65 6.61 -5.94
N ILE A 46 -13.35 5.99 -4.79
CA ILE A 46 -12.76 4.65 -4.81
C ILE A 46 -13.74 3.60 -5.34
N GLU A 47 -15.04 3.79 -5.11
CA GLU A 47 -16.09 2.94 -5.71
C GLU A 47 -16.09 3.08 -7.23
N ARG A 48 -15.98 4.31 -7.73
CA ARG A 48 -15.90 4.57 -9.17
C ARG A 48 -14.72 3.85 -9.81
N VAL A 49 -13.54 3.97 -9.21
CA VAL A 49 -12.31 3.32 -9.70
C VAL A 49 -12.43 1.80 -9.59
N ASN A 50 -12.96 1.29 -8.48
CA ASN A 50 -13.15 -0.13 -8.27
C ASN A 50 -14.12 -0.74 -9.30
N THR A 51 -15.17 0.00 -9.66
CA THR A 51 -16.12 -0.39 -10.70
C THR A 51 -15.44 -0.43 -12.08
N GLU A 52 -14.67 0.61 -12.40
CA GLU A 52 -14.00 0.73 -13.69
C GLU A 52 -12.93 -0.34 -13.93
N PHE A 53 -12.09 -0.61 -12.93
CA PHE A 53 -10.92 -1.49 -13.08
C PHE A 53 -11.12 -2.91 -12.58
N ARG A 54 -12.09 -3.17 -11.70
CA ARG A 54 -12.33 -4.49 -11.12
C ARG A 54 -13.76 -5.00 -11.32
N ASP A 55 -14.61 -4.18 -11.93
CA ASP A 55 -16.03 -4.47 -12.14
C ASP A 55 -16.80 -4.81 -10.83
N ILE A 56 -16.39 -4.14 -9.75
CA ILE A 56 -17.01 -4.29 -8.43
C ILE A 56 -17.63 -2.96 -8.03
N ALA A 57 -18.96 -2.85 -8.07
CA ALA A 57 -19.70 -1.61 -7.84
C ALA A 57 -19.92 -1.35 -6.35
N ARG A 58 -18.84 -1.20 -5.58
CA ARG A 58 -18.89 -0.87 -4.16
C ARG A 58 -17.57 -0.25 -3.71
N PRO A 59 -17.56 0.57 -2.64
CA PRO A 59 -16.32 1.11 -2.11
C PRO A 59 -15.51 0.01 -1.45
N THR A 60 -14.19 0.18 -1.48
CA THR A 60 -13.24 -0.68 -0.77
C THR A 60 -12.34 0.21 0.08
N ASP A 61 -11.52 -0.38 0.95
CA ASP A 61 -10.57 0.36 1.78
C ASP A 61 -9.36 0.82 0.99
N VAL A 62 -8.81 -0.06 0.16
CA VAL A 62 -7.58 0.20 -0.59
C VAL A 62 -7.59 -0.51 -1.94
N LEU A 63 -7.01 0.16 -2.94
CA LEU A 63 -6.72 -0.43 -4.25
C LEU A 63 -5.23 -0.31 -4.51
N SER A 64 -4.64 -1.39 -5.02
CA SER A 64 -3.22 -1.43 -5.39
C SER A 64 -3.11 -1.74 -6.87
N PHE A 65 -2.29 -0.95 -7.58
CA PHE A 65 -2.06 -1.10 -9.01
C PHE A 65 -0.56 -1.35 -9.26
N PRO A 66 -0.11 -2.62 -9.17
CA PRO A 66 1.30 -2.95 -9.40
C PRO A 66 1.72 -2.66 -10.83
N MET A 67 2.89 -2.04 -11.00
CA MET A 67 3.48 -1.82 -12.31
C MET A 67 4.48 -2.90 -12.70
N ILE A 68 4.91 -3.71 -11.74
CA ILE A 68 5.89 -4.78 -11.96
C ILE A 68 5.21 -6.14 -11.80
N PRO A 69 5.23 -7.00 -12.82
CA PRO A 69 4.62 -8.34 -12.73
C PRO A 69 5.57 -9.33 -12.05
N PHE A 70 5.79 -9.18 -10.76
CA PHE A 70 6.63 -10.10 -10.00
C PHE A 70 6.15 -11.54 -10.13
N GLU A 71 7.02 -12.44 -10.50
CA GLU A 71 6.71 -13.88 -10.62
C GLU A 71 6.64 -14.53 -9.24
N THR A 72 7.49 -14.07 -8.33
CA THR A 72 7.50 -14.48 -6.93
C THR A 72 7.55 -13.23 -6.05
N PRO A 73 7.00 -13.29 -4.81
CA PRO A 73 7.06 -12.14 -3.93
C PRO A 73 8.48 -11.63 -3.72
N ALA A 74 8.67 -10.32 -3.92
CA ALA A 74 9.97 -9.65 -3.80
C ALA A 74 11.07 -10.26 -4.67
N GLY A 75 10.70 -10.85 -5.80
CA GLY A 75 11.66 -11.43 -6.76
C GLY A 75 12.21 -10.37 -7.71
N TYR A 76 13.19 -9.59 -7.25
CA TYR A 76 13.72 -8.43 -7.98
C TYR A 76 14.47 -8.74 -9.27
N ASP A 77 14.75 -10.01 -9.57
CA ASP A 77 15.44 -10.42 -10.80
C ASP A 77 14.74 -9.92 -12.07
N ILE A 78 13.41 -9.85 -12.02
CA ILE A 78 12.61 -9.42 -13.18
C ILE A 78 12.92 -7.99 -13.62
N VAL A 79 13.39 -7.12 -12.72
CA VAL A 79 13.65 -5.72 -13.06
C VAL A 79 15.11 -5.45 -13.45
N GLU A 80 16.01 -6.38 -13.21
CA GLU A 80 17.44 -6.18 -13.44
C GLU A 80 17.82 -6.01 -14.92
N GLU A 81 17.05 -6.59 -15.82
CA GLU A 81 17.32 -6.56 -17.25
C GLU A 81 16.42 -5.62 -18.05
N ASP A 82 15.52 -4.88 -17.39
CA ASP A 82 14.56 -4.03 -18.08
C ASP A 82 14.52 -2.63 -17.44
N GLU A 83 15.13 -1.67 -18.12
CA GLU A 83 15.20 -0.28 -17.68
C GLU A 83 13.83 0.41 -17.63
N SER A 84 12.81 -0.15 -18.31
CA SER A 84 11.47 0.45 -18.34
C SER A 84 10.77 0.43 -16.99
N TYR A 85 11.24 -0.38 -16.04
CA TYR A 85 10.72 -0.39 -14.68
C TYR A 85 11.28 0.73 -13.79
N PHE A 86 12.21 1.52 -14.32
CA PHE A 86 12.86 2.60 -13.57
C PHE A 86 12.51 3.97 -14.15
N ASP A 87 12.39 4.95 -13.28
CA ASP A 87 12.20 6.34 -13.69
C ASP A 87 13.48 6.85 -14.37
N LEU A 88 13.35 7.41 -15.57
CA LEU A 88 14.50 7.85 -16.38
C LEU A 88 15.25 9.04 -15.75
N ASP A 89 14.56 9.85 -14.94
CA ASP A 89 15.13 11.05 -14.34
C ASP A 89 15.74 10.79 -12.96
N THR A 90 15.11 9.93 -12.16
CA THR A 90 15.50 9.69 -10.76
C THR A 90 16.18 8.35 -10.52
N ASP A 91 16.09 7.44 -11.47
CA ASP A 91 16.61 6.07 -11.38
C ASP A 91 15.92 5.23 -10.29
N GLU A 92 14.75 5.67 -9.86
CA GLU A 92 13.94 4.96 -8.86
C GLU A 92 13.11 3.87 -9.51
N LEU A 93 12.94 2.74 -8.79
CA LEU A 93 12.09 1.64 -9.23
C LEU A 93 10.61 2.04 -9.14
N LEU A 94 9.89 1.95 -10.24
CA LEU A 94 8.47 2.30 -10.32
C LEU A 94 7.62 1.12 -9.86
N LEU A 95 7.18 1.13 -8.60
CA LEU A 95 6.40 0.02 -8.02
C LEU A 95 4.93 0.06 -8.41
N GLY A 96 4.33 1.23 -8.45
CA GLY A 96 2.94 1.35 -8.83
C GLY A 96 2.17 2.41 -8.04
N ASP A 97 0.84 2.27 -8.05
CA ASP A 97 -0.07 3.22 -7.44
C ASP A 97 -0.89 2.57 -6.32
N ILE A 98 -1.18 3.35 -5.29
CA ILE A 98 -2.04 2.95 -4.17
C ILE A 98 -3.13 3.99 -4.02
N MET A 99 -4.38 3.54 -3.84
CA MET A 99 -5.51 4.42 -3.56
C MET A 99 -6.18 3.96 -2.27
N ILE A 100 -6.32 4.87 -1.30
CA ILE A 100 -6.92 4.57 0.00
C ILE A 100 -8.14 5.46 0.24
N SER A 101 -9.24 4.87 0.70
CA SER A 101 -10.42 5.62 1.14
C SER A 101 -10.22 6.12 2.57
N VAL A 102 -10.18 7.45 2.74
CA VAL A 102 -10.11 8.08 4.05
C VAL A 102 -11.34 7.69 4.89
N ASP A 103 -12.52 7.62 4.26
CA ASP A 103 -13.74 7.20 4.95
C ASP A 103 -13.61 5.80 5.55
N LYS A 104 -13.02 4.88 4.81
CA LYS A 104 -12.81 3.50 5.28
C LYS A 104 -11.76 3.42 6.39
N VAL A 105 -10.74 4.28 6.36
CA VAL A 105 -9.76 4.34 7.45
C VAL A 105 -10.48 4.62 8.78
N PHE A 106 -11.35 5.63 8.81
CA PHE A 106 -12.09 5.96 10.04
C PHE A 106 -13.05 4.85 10.44
N THR A 107 -13.83 4.33 9.50
CA THR A 107 -14.83 3.29 9.77
C THR A 107 -14.17 2.02 10.31
N GLN A 108 -13.09 1.58 9.67
CA GLN A 108 -12.40 0.35 10.07
C GLN A 108 -11.61 0.52 11.37
N ALA A 109 -11.03 1.69 11.61
CA ALA A 109 -10.38 1.96 12.89
C ALA A 109 -11.37 1.81 14.06
N GLU A 110 -12.57 2.36 13.92
CA GLU A 110 -13.63 2.22 14.90
C GLU A 110 -14.09 0.78 15.03
N GLU A 111 -14.35 0.12 13.90
CA GLU A 111 -14.84 -1.28 13.86
C GLU A 111 -13.86 -2.26 14.53
N TYR A 112 -12.56 -2.10 14.27
CA TYR A 112 -11.54 -2.99 14.82
C TYR A 112 -10.97 -2.53 16.16
N GLY A 113 -11.44 -1.41 16.68
CA GLY A 113 -11.02 -0.90 17.98
C GLY A 113 -9.56 -0.48 18.07
N HIS A 114 -9.03 0.14 17.00
CA HIS A 114 -7.68 0.69 17.03
C HIS A 114 -7.61 2.11 16.47
N SER A 115 -6.43 2.75 16.57
CA SER A 115 -6.28 4.15 16.17
C SER A 115 -6.36 4.34 14.65
N VAL A 116 -6.71 5.55 14.24
CA VAL A 116 -6.67 5.97 12.83
C VAL A 116 -5.25 5.80 12.27
N THR A 117 -4.23 6.17 13.05
CA THR A 117 -2.83 5.99 12.68
C THR A 117 -2.53 4.53 12.35
N ARG A 118 -2.93 3.61 13.21
CA ARG A 118 -2.68 2.18 12.98
C ARG A 118 -3.40 1.68 11.73
N GLU A 119 -4.66 2.02 11.55
CA GLU A 119 -5.42 1.58 10.38
C GLU A 119 -4.80 2.09 9.09
N PHE A 120 -4.47 3.38 9.04
CA PHE A 120 -3.82 3.96 7.88
C PHE A 120 -2.50 3.26 7.56
N CYS A 121 -1.64 3.10 8.56
CA CYS A 121 -0.35 2.45 8.37
C CYS A 121 -0.48 0.98 7.96
N PHE A 122 -1.48 0.28 8.51
CA PHE A 122 -1.76 -1.10 8.16
C PHE A 122 -2.15 -1.23 6.68
N LEU A 123 -2.99 -0.32 6.17
CA LEU A 123 -3.38 -0.31 4.76
C LEU A 123 -2.21 0.03 3.84
N VAL A 124 -1.35 0.96 4.24
CA VAL A 124 -0.14 1.28 3.46
C VAL A 124 0.78 0.07 3.38
N ALA A 125 1.03 -0.61 4.50
CA ALA A 125 1.87 -1.82 4.54
C ALA A 125 1.27 -2.92 3.66
N HIS A 126 -0.03 -3.14 3.74
CA HIS A 126 -0.75 -4.12 2.93
C HIS A 126 -0.54 -3.86 1.44
N SER A 127 -0.76 -2.62 1.02
CA SER A 127 -0.59 -2.24 -0.39
C SER A 127 0.85 -2.33 -0.86
N MET A 128 1.80 -1.94 -0.04
CA MET A 128 3.22 -2.07 -0.39
C MET A 128 3.60 -3.53 -0.66
N LEU A 129 3.09 -4.46 0.15
CA LEU A 129 3.33 -5.89 -0.06
C LEU A 129 2.70 -6.37 -1.37
N HIS A 130 1.50 -5.91 -1.70
CA HIS A 130 0.88 -6.22 -3.00
C HIS A 130 1.72 -5.71 -4.17
N LEU A 131 2.27 -4.50 -4.06
CA LEU A 131 3.12 -3.94 -5.12
C LEU A 131 4.40 -4.75 -5.30
N LEU A 132 4.86 -5.44 -4.26
CA LEU A 132 6.03 -6.32 -4.30
C LEU A 132 5.69 -7.76 -4.70
N GLY A 133 4.45 -8.03 -5.06
CA GLY A 133 4.04 -9.33 -5.58
C GLY A 133 3.41 -10.28 -4.58
N TYR A 134 3.19 -9.85 -3.34
CA TYR A 134 2.45 -10.66 -2.37
C TYR A 134 0.96 -10.66 -2.68
N ASP A 135 0.30 -11.75 -2.35
CA ASP A 135 -1.15 -11.89 -2.54
C ASP A 135 -1.74 -12.63 -1.33
N HIS A 136 -3.06 -12.68 -1.26
CA HIS A 136 -3.80 -13.37 -0.19
C HIS A 136 -4.90 -14.26 -0.75
N MET A 137 -4.62 -14.92 -1.88
CA MET A 137 -5.56 -15.82 -2.56
C MET A 137 -5.79 -17.12 -1.79
N THR A 138 -4.80 -17.54 -0.98
CA THR A 138 -4.91 -18.73 -0.13
C THR A 138 -4.76 -18.34 1.34
N PRO A 139 -5.27 -19.16 2.30
CA PRO A 139 -5.05 -18.89 3.72
C PRO A 139 -3.59 -18.80 4.11
N GLY A 140 -2.72 -19.58 3.47
CA GLY A 140 -1.28 -19.51 3.72
C GLY A 140 -0.65 -18.21 3.26
N GLU A 141 -1.04 -17.73 2.08
CA GLU A 141 -0.58 -16.44 1.55
C GLU A 141 -1.07 -15.28 2.42
N ALA A 142 -2.34 -15.32 2.82
CA ALA A 142 -2.93 -14.31 3.69
C ALA A 142 -2.21 -14.24 5.03
N ALA A 143 -1.88 -15.38 5.63
CA ALA A 143 -1.16 -15.44 6.90
C ALA A 143 0.24 -14.82 6.79
N VAL A 144 0.94 -15.05 5.69
CA VAL A 144 2.27 -14.47 5.43
C VAL A 144 2.16 -12.95 5.32
N MET A 145 1.21 -12.43 4.55
CA MET A 145 0.99 -10.99 4.42
C MET A 145 0.67 -10.34 5.75
N GLU A 146 -0.28 -10.89 6.50
CA GLU A 146 -0.70 -10.37 7.79
C GLU A 146 0.45 -10.32 8.79
N ALA A 147 1.28 -11.37 8.82
CA ALA A 147 2.45 -11.42 9.70
C ALA A 147 3.46 -10.32 9.34
N LYS A 148 3.70 -10.08 8.06
CA LYS A 148 4.62 -9.04 7.60
C LYS A 148 4.07 -7.64 7.88
N GLN A 149 2.78 -7.41 7.70
CA GLN A 149 2.12 -6.14 8.03
C GLN A 149 2.27 -5.84 9.52
N ALA A 150 1.96 -6.81 10.37
CA ALA A 150 2.06 -6.66 11.81
C ALA A 150 3.50 -6.40 12.26
N LYS A 151 4.45 -7.09 11.68
CA LYS A 151 5.87 -6.92 12.00
C LYS A 151 6.38 -5.53 11.62
N ALA A 152 6.00 -5.03 10.45
CA ALA A 152 6.37 -3.69 10.00
C ALA A 152 5.90 -2.63 10.99
N LEU A 153 4.64 -2.71 11.41
CA LEU A 153 4.06 -1.79 12.37
C LEU A 153 4.70 -1.91 13.75
N GLU A 154 4.96 -3.13 14.20
CA GLU A 154 5.62 -3.39 15.49
C GLU A 154 7.01 -2.77 15.52
N GLU A 155 7.81 -2.95 14.49
CA GLU A 155 9.16 -2.38 14.38
C GLU A 155 9.16 -0.85 14.34
N LEU A 156 8.08 -0.25 13.87
CA LEU A 156 7.91 1.21 13.86
C LEU A 156 7.29 1.76 15.14
N GLY A 157 6.92 0.88 16.08
CA GLY A 157 6.28 1.29 17.32
C GLY A 157 4.84 1.76 17.16
N ILE A 158 4.18 1.36 16.08
CA ILE A 158 2.78 1.72 15.81
C ILE A 158 1.87 0.64 16.41
N THR A 159 1.24 0.98 17.53
CA THR A 159 0.37 0.06 18.28
C THR A 159 -1.12 0.42 18.10
N ARG A 160 -1.97 -0.48 18.55
CA ARG A 160 -3.42 -0.31 18.49
C ARG A 160 -3.91 0.88 19.29
#